data_47b1e17267a6c985e3609dfdc72f3ad3
#
_entry.id   47b1e17267a6c985e3609dfdc72f3ad3
#
_cell.length_a   1.000
_cell.length_b   1.000
_cell.length_c   1.000
_cell.angle_alpha   90.00
_cell.angle_beta   90.00
_cell.angle_gamma   90.00
#
_symmetry.space_group_name_H-M   'P 1'
#
loop_
_entity.id
_entity.type
_entity.pdbx_description
1 polymer ?
#
loop_
_entity_poly.entity_id
_entity_poly.type
_entity_poly.pdbx_seq_one_letter_code
_entity_poly.pdbx_strand_id
1 'polypeptide(L)'
;TFGTVVSITVAMLFMMFVYTVQKPTLKRQMRRDVTTHLESERAIYRTMILTIIPIVLSTLIYNISNVADQGVFNKVLLSQGYTEKQYTSIWGIYSGQFRVLMNVPLSLASCLAPSVVPSLTAAMARGDRGDARRKIRTSVRFTMIITIPCAVGMAALAKPILTMLYPSLETGRPLAVGIMQAGALLIILYAFSTLTTGILQGLGKLQTPLINNAAALVIHFILLYVMLTAGNLNIYAVVWSNICFALIVSVLNAIAIARFLHYRQEWKRTFLIPVIVSIIMGAAAYLIYQLFHLVFGNTISVLFAILAGVATYGIGLISFKGITVEEIAALPKGHLIVRLLRKTGLVRGQ
;
A
#
# COMPACT_ATOMS: atom_id res chain seq x y z
N THR A 1 -23.82 5.60 0.67
CA THR A 1 -24.21 5.71 2.09
C THR A 1 -24.92 4.44 2.57
N PHE A 2 -25.96 3.92 1.88
CA PHE A 2 -26.67 2.69 2.32
C PHE A 2 -25.75 1.46 2.41
N GLY A 3 -24.95 1.20 1.37
CA GLY A 3 -23.99 0.08 1.37
C GLY A 3 -22.95 0.17 2.49
N THR A 4 -22.52 1.36 2.87
CA THR A 4 -21.60 1.58 3.97
C THR A 4 -22.22 1.24 5.32
N VAL A 5 -23.48 1.64 5.54
CA VAL A 5 -24.22 1.30 6.77
C VAL A 5 -24.40 -0.22 6.90
N VAL A 6 -24.81 -0.88 5.81
CA VAL A 6 -24.95 -2.34 5.78
C VAL A 6 -23.62 -3.03 6.09
N SER A 7 -22.52 -2.60 5.48
CA SER A 7 -21.18 -3.17 5.72
C SER A 7 -20.76 -3.04 7.19
N ILE A 8 -20.96 -1.87 7.80
CA ILE A 8 -20.64 -1.64 9.22
C ILE A 8 -21.51 -2.51 10.12
N THR A 9 -22.80 -2.62 9.83
CA THR A 9 -23.73 -3.47 10.60
C THR A 9 -23.32 -4.94 10.53
N VAL A 10 -23.01 -5.45 9.34
CA VAL A 10 -22.52 -6.83 9.15
C VAL A 10 -21.22 -7.07 9.92
N ALA A 11 -20.26 -6.13 9.83
CA ALA A 11 -19.01 -6.22 10.58
C ALA A 11 -19.25 -6.25 12.11
N MET A 12 -20.17 -5.42 12.62
CA MET A 12 -20.55 -5.41 14.03
C MET A 12 -21.18 -6.75 14.47
N LEU A 13 -22.11 -7.28 13.69
CA LEU A 13 -22.74 -8.58 13.97
C LEU A 13 -21.70 -9.71 13.93
N PHE A 14 -20.77 -9.69 12.99
CA PHE A 14 -19.67 -10.65 12.93
C PHE A 14 -18.77 -10.58 14.18
N MET A 15 -18.42 -9.39 14.64
CA MET A 15 -17.62 -9.22 15.86
C MET A 15 -18.38 -9.70 17.11
N MET A 16 -19.70 -9.44 17.20
CA MET A 16 -20.55 -9.99 18.25
C MET A 16 -20.59 -11.52 18.22
N PHE A 17 -20.70 -12.11 17.04
CA PHE A 17 -20.63 -13.56 16.85
C PHE A 17 -19.29 -14.13 17.33
N VAL A 18 -18.17 -13.55 16.91
CA VAL A 18 -16.82 -13.97 17.33
C VAL A 18 -16.69 -13.86 18.86
N TYR A 19 -17.19 -12.78 19.46
CA TYR A 19 -17.18 -12.61 20.91
C TYR A 19 -17.99 -13.72 21.62
N THR A 20 -19.18 -14.02 21.12
CA THR A 20 -20.04 -15.10 21.76
C THR A 20 -19.36 -16.46 21.65
N VAL A 21 -18.73 -16.78 20.52
CA VAL A 21 -17.96 -18.03 20.31
C VAL A 21 -16.76 -18.11 21.24
N GLN A 22 -16.05 -16.99 21.46
CA GLN A 22 -14.85 -16.97 22.30
C GLN A 22 -15.13 -16.76 23.79
N LYS A 23 -16.32 -16.35 24.16
CA LYS A 23 -16.72 -16.09 25.56
C LYS A 23 -16.40 -17.25 26.54
N PRO A 24 -16.60 -18.53 26.19
CA PRO A 24 -16.21 -19.62 27.07
C PRO A 24 -14.71 -19.70 27.31
N THR A 25 -13.92 -19.47 26.25
CA THR A 25 -12.47 -19.49 26.34
C THR A 25 -11.94 -18.33 27.19
N LEU A 26 -12.48 -17.13 27.00
CA LEU A 26 -12.17 -15.96 27.82
C LEU A 26 -12.50 -16.19 29.29
N LYS A 27 -13.70 -16.74 29.61
CA LYS A 27 -14.07 -17.08 30.98
C LYS A 27 -13.13 -18.13 31.60
N ARG A 28 -12.66 -19.10 30.82
CA ARG A 28 -11.68 -20.11 31.26
C ARG A 28 -10.32 -19.48 31.56
N GLN A 29 -9.87 -18.53 30.73
CA GLN A 29 -8.65 -17.78 30.97
C GLN A 29 -8.74 -16.91 32.22
N MET A 30 -9.83 -16.16 32.38
CA MET A 30 -10.09 -15.35 33.58
C MET A 30 -10.08 -16.18 34.87
N ARG A 31 -10.61 -17.42 34.86
CA ARG A 31 -10.60 -18.33 36.02
C ARG A 31 -9.19 -18.87 36.33
N ARG A 32 -8.28 -18.87 35.37
CA ARG A 32 -6.90 -19.33 35.54
C ARG A 32 -5.92 -18.18 35.82
N ASP A 33 -6.42 -16.96 35.77
CA ASP A 33 -5.64 -15.78 36.04
C ASP A 33 -5.37 -15.66 37.53
N VAL A 34 -4.07 -15.66 37.85
CA VAL A 34 -3.54 -15.52 39.23
C VAL A 34 -3.00 -14.12 39.47
N THR A 35 -3.32 -13.17 38.62
CA THR A 35 -2.84 -11.79 38.74
C THR A 35 -3.47 -11.14 39.96
N THR A 36 -2.66 -10.79 40.93
CA THR A 36 -3.12 -10.18 42.22
C THR A 36 -3.26 -8.67 42.11
N HIS A 37 -2.66 -8.06 41.09
CA HIS A 37 -2.70 -6.60 40.88
C HIS A 37 -3.59 -6.28 39.68
N LEU A 38 -4.84 -5.95 39.93
CA LEU A 38 -5.77 -5.48 38.90
C LEU A 38 -5.57 -4.00 38.69
N GLU A 39 -5.32 -3.61 37.44
CA GLU A 39 -5.32 -2.18 37.08
C GLU A 39 -6.72 -1.58 37.28
N SER A 40 -6.78 -0.33 37.73
CA SER A 40 -8.05 0.36 37.87
C SER A 40 -8.68 0.60 36.50
N GLU A 41 -10.01 0.51 36.41
CA GLU A 41 -10.76 0.77 35.17
C GLU A 41 -10.37 2.11 34.53
N ARG A 42 -10.17 3.14 35.37
CA ARG A 42 -9.73 4.47 34.92
C ARG A 42 -8.35 4.43 34.27
N ALA A 43 -7.43 3.62 34.76
CA ALA A 43 -6.09 3.46 34.14
C ALA A 43 -6.20 2.77 32.80
N ILE A 44 -7.04 1.73 32.71
CA ILE A 44 -7.30 1.00 31.46
C ILE A 44 -7.91 1.94 30.40
N TYR A 45 -8.99 2.67 30.74
CA TYR A 45 -9.62 3.63 29.83
C TYR A 45 -8.65 4.74 29.40
N ARG A 46 -7.86 5.28 30.33
CA ARG A 46 -6.84 6.28 30.00
C ARG A 46 -5.83 5.75 29.01
N THR A 47 -5.30 4.56 29.21
CA THR A 47 -4.33 3.91 28.30
C THR A 47 -4.96 3.66 26.93
N MET A 48 -6.21 3.18 26.88
CA MET A 48 -6.94 2.99 25.62
C MET A 48 -7.10 4.32 24.86
N ILE A 49 -7.56 5.37 25.52
CA ILE A 49 -7.76 6.68 24.89
C ILE A 49 -6.45 7.26 24.39
N LEU A 50 -5.39 7.22 25.19
CA LEU A 50 -4.06 7.72 24.81
C LEU A 50 -3.44 6.93 23.64
N THR A 51 -3.83 5.67 23.48
CA THR A 51 -3.39 4.84 22.35
C THR A 51 -4.24 5.10 21.10
N ILE A 52 -5.57 5.19 21.24
CA ILE A 52 -6.50 5.33 20.12
C ILE A 52 -6.40 6.71 19.47
N ILE A 53 -6.33 7.79 20.25
CA ILE A 53 -6.33 9.16 19.73
C ILE A 53 -5.23 9.40 18.70
N PRO A 54 -3.94 9.11 18.93
CA PRO A 54 -2.89 9.35 17.93
C PRO A 54 -3.09 8.54 16.65
N ILE A 55 -3.60 7.30 16.76
CA ILE A 55 -3.85 6.43 15.61
C ILE A 55 -4.99 7.00 14.76
N VAL A 56 -6.11 7.37 15.41
CA VAL A 56 -7.27 7.94 14.72
C VAL A 56 -6.91 9.28 14.08
N LEU A 57 -6.20 10.16 14.79
CA LEU A 57 -5.75 11.45 14.24
C LEU A 57 -4.81 11.26 13.05
N SER A 58 -3.88 10.31 13.11
CA SER A 58 -2.98 10.00 11.99
C SER A 58 -3.76 9.53 10.75
N THR A 59 -4.76 8.68 10.95
CA THR A 59 -5.65 8.21 9.87
C THR A 59 -6.56 9.33 9.36
N LEU A 60 -7.05 10.17 10.24
CA LEU A 60 -7.89 11.32 9.91
C LEU A 60 -7.14 12.31 9.02
N ILE A 61 -5.90 12.66 9.36
CA ILE A 61 -5.03 13.54 8.57
C ILE A 61 -4.90 12.99 7.14
N TYR A 62 -4.66 11.68 7.01
CA TYR A 62 -4.56 11.03 5.71
C TYR A 62 -5.86 11.10 4.90
N ASN A 63 -7.03 10.95 5.53
CA ASN A 63 -8.32 10.99 4.84
C ASN A 63 -8.80 12.42 4.55
N ILE A 64 -8.55 13.38 5.43
CA ILE A 64 -8.88 14.78 5.22
C ILE A 64 -8.13 15.33 4.00
N SER A 65 -6.88 14.93 3.79
CA SER A 65 -6.10 15.32 2.61
C SER A 65 -6.91 15.10 1.32
N ASN A 66 -7.55 13.95 1.19
CA ASN A 66 -8.29 13.61 -0.03
C ASN A 66 -9.51 14.52 -0.29
N VAL A 67 -10.22 14.91 0.77
CA VAL A 67 -11.38 15.81 0.66
C VAL A 67 -10.92 17.24 0.39
N ALA A 68 -9.85 17.66 1.07
CA ALA A 68 -9.27 18.98 0.91
C ALA A 68 -8.63 19.15 -0.48
N ASP A 69 -7.96 18.11 -1.00
CA ASP A 69 -7.42 18.10 -2.37
C ASP A 69 -8.50 18.40 -3.41
N GLN A 70 -9.67 17.76 -3.29
CA GLN A 70 -10.79 18.02 -4.18
C GLN A 70 -11.29 19.47 -4.06
N GLY A 71 -11.41 19.96 -2.82
CA GLY A 71 -11.85 21.34 -2.57
C GLY A 71 -10.91 22.39 -3.16
N VAL A 72 -9.61 22.23 -2.94
CA VAL A 72 -8.56 23.11 -3.48
C VAL A 72 -8.53 23.02 -5.01
N PHE A 73 -8.53 21.81 -5.56
CA PHE A 73 -8.54 21.57 -7.00
C PHE A 73 -9.73 22.25 -7.68
N ASN A 74 -10.94 22.01 -7.19
CA ASN A 74 -12.16 22.60 -7.76
C ASN A 74 -12.13 24.13 -7.71
N LYS A 75 -11.74 24.71 -6.55
CA LYS A 75 -11.71 26.17 -6.36
C LYS A 75 -10.69 26.84 -7.29
N VAL A 76 -9.50 26.25 -7.44
CA VAL A 76 -8.45 26.82 -8.31
C VAL A 76 -8.84 26.70 -9.77
N LEU A 77 -9.34 25.55 -10.24
CA LEU A 77 -9.76 25.39 -11.63
C LEU A 77 -10.94 26.32 -11.99
N LEU A 78 -11.89 26.50 -11.07
CA LEU A 78 -12.96 27.47 -11.25
C LEU A 78 -12.39 28.88 -11.45
N SER A 79 -11.40 29.29 -10.65
CA SER A 79 -10.74 30.60 -10.81
C SER A 79 -9.93 30.73 -12.11
N GLN A 80 -9.51 29.61 -12.70
CA GLN A 80 -8.83 29.55 -14.01
C GLN A 80 -9.80 29.51 -15.19
N GLY A 81 -11.12 29.58 -14.96
CA GLY A 81 -12.15 29.65 -16.00
C GLY A 81 -12.68 28.29 -16.47
N TYR A 82 -12.33 27.18 -15.78
CA TYR A 82 -12.94 25.89 -16.08
C TYR A 82 -14.39 25.83 -15.61
N THR A 83 -15.23 25.23 -16.43
CA THR A 83 -16.63 24.98 -16.05
C THR A 83 -16.75 23.85 -15.04
N GLU A 84 -17.81 23.83 -14.25
CA GLU A 84 -18.08 22.77 -13.26
C GLU A 84 -18.04 21.37 -13.89
N LYS A 85 -18.62 21.21 -15.07
CA LYS A 85 -18.60 19.95 -15.81
C LYS A 85 -17.18 19.48 -16.15
N GLN A 86 -16.29 20.42 -16.51
CA GLN A 86 -14.91 20.10 -16.88
C GLN A 86 -14.10 19.63 -15.66
N TYR A 87 -14.03 20.43 -14.59
CA TYR A 87 -13.21 20.04 -13.44
C TYR A 87 -13.76 18.81 -12.70
N THR A 88 -15.10 18.64 -12.66
CA THR A 88 -15.72 17.44 -12.09
C THR A 88 -15.40 16.19 -12.91
N SER A 89 -15.41 16.31 -14.25
CA SER A 89 -15.01 15.21 -15.14
C SER A 89 -13.55 14.81 -14.94
N ILE A 90 -12.64 15.78 -14.86
CA ILE A 90 -11.21 15.54 -14.61
C ILE A 90 -11.01 14.86 -13.26
N TRP A 91 -11.66 15.38 -12.22
CA TRP A 91 -11.60 14.78 -10.88
C TRP A 91 -12.20 13.37 -10.85
N GLY A 92 -13.29 13.15 -11.59
CA GLY A 92 -13.92 11.85 -11.76
C GLY A 92 -12.96 10.80 -12.33
N ILE A 93 -12.17 11.17 -13.35
CA ILE A 93 -11.13 10.29 -13.91
C ILE A 93 -10.07 9.95 -12.87
N TYR A 94 -9.60 10.92 -12.10
CA TYR A 94 -8.62 10.69 -11.05
C TYR A 94 -9.17 9.80 -9.94
N SER A 95 -10.36 10.10 -9.42
CA SER A 95 -10.95 9.40 -8.27
C SER A 95 -11.59 8.07 -8.65
N GLY A 96 -12.27 8.00 -9.80
CA GLY A 96 -13.06 6.85 -10.23
C GLY A 96 -12.25 5.78 -10.99
N GLN A 97 -11.19 6.15 -11.71
CA GLN A 97 -10.39 5.20 -12.45
C GLN A 97 -9.03 4.98 -11.80
N PHE A 98 -8.20 6.03 -11.69
CA PHE A 98 -6.85 5.87 -11.18
C PHE A 98 -6.82 5.42 -9.72
N ARG A 99 -7.53 6.10 -8.80
CA ARG A 99 -7.49 5.74 -7.38
C ARG A 99 -8.11 4.37 -7.10
N VAL A 100 -9.13 3.98 -7.83
CA VAL A 100 -9.75 2.66 -7.69
C VAL A 100 -8.74 1.56 -8.05
N LEU A 101 -8.03 1.71 -9.17
CA LEU A 101 -7.01 0.75 -9.59
C LEU A 101 -5.80 0.75 -8.66
N MET A 102 -5.34 1.92 -8.23
CA MET A 102 -4.24 2.06 -7.28
C MET A 102 -4.54 1.37 -5.93
N ASN A 103 -5.80 1.39 -5.49
CA ASN A 103 -6.19 0.77 -4.22
C ASN A 103 -6.06 -0.76 -4.23
N VAL A 104 -6.05 -1.42 -5.38
CA VAL A 104 -5.90 -2.88 -5.45
C VAL A 104 -4.55 -3.34 -4.88
N PRO A 105 -3.39 -2.93 -5.43
CA PRO A 105 -2.10 -3.29 -4.85
C PRO A 105 -1.89 -2.69 -3.44
N LEU A 106 -2.44 -1.51 -3.17
CA LEU A 106 -2.31 -0.86 -1.88
C LEU A 106 -3.05 -1.62 -0.77
N SER A 107 -4.22 -2.19 -1.05
CA SER A 107 -4.95 -3.02 -0.07
C SER A 107 -4.19 -4.28 0.31
N LEU A 108 -3.51 -4.93 -0.65
CA LEU A 108 -2.64 -6.07 -0.37
C LEU A 108 -1.48 -5.69 0.56
N ALA A 109 -0.84 -4.55 0.30
CA ALA A 109 0.23 -4.03 1.15
C ALA A 109 -0.28 -3.63 2.55
N SER A 110 -1.48 -3.03 2.62
CA SER A 110 -2.08 -2.57 3.86
C SER A 110 -2.43 -3.71 4.83
N CYS A 111 -2.69 -4.92 4.33
CA CYS A 111 -2.92 -6.10 5.19
C CYS A 111 -1.65 -6.53 5.93
N LEU A 112 -0.45 -6.22 5.41
CA LEU A 112 0.81 -6.61 6.04
C LEU A 112 1.12 -5.78 7.30
N ALA A 113 0.76 -4.51 7.34
CA ALA A 113 1.02 -3.65 8.49
C ALA A 113 0.36 -4.18 9.78
N PRO A 114 -0.96 -4.43 9.86
CA PRO A 114 -1.59 -5.00 11.04
C PRO A 114 -1.07 -6.38 11.43
N SER A 115 -0.67 -7.21 10.46
CA SER A 115 -0.16 -8.56 10.74
C SER A 115 1.22 -8.54 11.44
N VAL A 116 2.02 -7.52 11.18
CA VAL A 116 3.36 -7.36 11.76
C VAL A 116 3.31 -6.74 13.15
N VAL A 117 2.37 -5.84 13.41
CA VAL A 117 2.27 -5.09 14.67
C VAL A 117 2.29 -6.00 15.93
N PRO A 118 1.43 -7.04 16.07
CA PRO A 118 1.43 -7.85 17.28
C PRO A 118 2.76 -8.60 17.49
N SER A 119 3.33 -9.12 16.41
CA SER A 119 4.57 -9.87 16.47
C SER A 119 5.78 -8.97 16.78
N LEU A 120 5.73 -7.71 16.33
CA LEU A 120 6.75 -6.70 16.60
C LEU A 120 6.66 -6.21 18.05
N THR A 121 5.44 -5.92 18.53
CA THR A 121 5.20 -5.53 19.92
C THR A 121 5.66 -6.64 20.89
N ALA A 122 5.38 -7.91 20.59
CA ALA A 122 5.85 -9.04 21.38
C ALA A 122 7.39 -9.15 21.39
N ALA A 123 8.08 -8.91 20.28
CA ALA A 123 9.53 -8.90 20.23
C ALA A 123 10.11 -7.74 21.09
N MET A 124 9.49 -6.57 21.01
CA MET A 124 9.88 -5.41 21.82
C MET A 124 9.65 -5.64 23.32
N ALA A 125 8.55 -6.28 23.70
CA ALA A 125 8.25 -6.63 25.11
C ALA A 125 9.29 -7.59 25.69
N ARG A 126 9.86 -8.49 24.85
CA ARG A 126 10.97 -9.38 25.26
C ARG A 126 12.34 -8.72 25.23
N GLY A 127 12.44 -7.47 24.80
CA GLY A 127 13.72 -6.79 24.61
C GLY A 127 14.54 -7.28 23.40
N ASP A 128 13.98 -8.16 22.56
CA ASP A 128 14.66 -8.74 21.40
C ASP A 128 14.63 -7.78 20.19
N ARG A 129 15.55 -6.85 20.19
CA ARG A 129 15.73 -5.91 19.08
C ARG A 129 16.20 -6.60 17.78
N GLY A 130 16.84 -7.76 17.88
CA GLY A 130 17.31 -8.55 16.75
C GLY A 130 16.12 -9.11 15.96
N ASP A 131 15.19 -9.77 16.66
CA ASP A 131 13.95 -10.30 16.09
C ASP A 131 13.08 -9.17 15.53
N ALA A 132 12.96 -8.03 16.24
CA ALA A 132 12.25 -6.87 15.75
C ALA A 132 12.80 -6.36 14.39
N ARG A 133 14.13 -6.20 14.27
CA ARG A 133 14.77 -5.78 13.01
C ARG A 133 14.53 -6.78 11.88
N ARG A 134 14.60 -8.09 12.17
CA ARG A 134 14.34 -9.14 11.18
C ARG A 134 12.90 -9.06 10.65
N LYS A 135 11.92 -8.91 11.54
CA LYS A 135 10.50 -8.76 11.17
C LYS A 135 10.25 -7.52 10.30
N ILE A 136 10.82 -6.37 10.68
CA ILE A 136 10.74 -5.15 9.88
C ILE A 136 11.32 -5.38 8.49
N ARG A 137 12.52 -5.95 8.39
CA ARG A 137 13.20 -6.23 7.12
C ARG A 137 12.33 -7.10 6.22
N THR A 138 11.81 -8.20 6.76
CA THR A 138 10.95 -9.13 6.03
C THR A 138 9.69 -8.44 5.52
N SER A 139 9.02 -7.68 6.37
CA SER A 139 7.77 -6.99 6.01
C SER A 139 7.97 -5.93 4.94
N VAL A 140 9.00 -5.09 5.09
CA VAL A 140 9.35 -4.09 4.07
C VAL A 140 9.65 -4.76 2.74
N ARG A 141 10.43 -5.83 2.76
CA ARG A 141 10.80 -6.57 1.56
C ARG A 141 9.58 -7.19 0.88
N PHE A 142 8.70 -7.87 1.61
CA PHE A 142 7.48 -8.45 1.05
C PHE A 142 6.56 -7.37 0.46
N THR A 143 6.40 -6.24 1.13
CA THR A 143 5.62 -5.11 0.61
C THR A 143 6.19 -4.63 -0.72
N MET A 144 7.50 -4.43 -0.83
CA MET A 144 8.15 -3.95 -2.05
C MET A 144 8.10 -4.99 -3.18
N ILE A 145 8.28 -6.27 -2.87
CA ILE A 145 8.16 -7.37 -3.84
C ILE A 145 6.77 -7.42 -4.50
N ILE A 146 5.71 -6.99 -3.79
CA ILE A 146 4.35 -6.95 -4.31
C ILE A 146 4.07 -5.62 -5.03
N THR A 147 4.41 -4.50 -4.41
CA THR A 147 3.95 -3.19 -4.90
C THR A 147 4.74 -2.66 -6.08
N ILE A 148 6.05 -2.95 -6.16
CA ILE A 148 6.89 -2.49 -7.27
C ILE A 148 6.43 -3.10 -8.62
N PRO A 149 6.25 -4.43 -8.77
CA PRO A 149 5.76 -4.98 -10.03
C PRO A 149 4.33 -4.53 -10.36
N CYS A 150 3.45 -4.36 -9.37
CA CYS A 150 2.13 -3.82 -9.61
C CYS A 150 2.19 -2.40 -10.19
N ALA A 151 3.03 -1.53 -9.62
CA ALA A 151 3.21 -0.16 -10.10
C ALA A 151 3.76 -0.12 -11.54
N VAL A 152 4.81 -0.89 -11.81
CA VAL A 152 5.41 -0.96 -13.15
C VAL A 152 4.45 -1.60 -14.16
N GLY A 153 3.76 -2.68 -13.78
CA GLY A 153 2.77 -3.35 -14.63
C GLY A 153 1.59 -2.45 -14.98
N MET A 154 1.07 -1.71 -13.99
CA MET A 154 0.01 -0.72 -14.21
C MET A 154 0.46 0.44 -15.12
N ALA A 155 1.70 0.90 -14.99
CA ALA A 155 2.24 1.93 -15.87
C ALA A 155 2.46 1.41 -17.30
N ALA A 156 3.02 0.21 -17.46
CA ALA A 156 3.32 -0.40 -18.76
C ALA A 156 2.05 -0.75 -19.54
N LEU A 157 1.03 -1.29 -18.85
CA LEU A 157 -0.24 -1.69 -19.44
C LEU A 157 -1.37 -0.69 -19.17
N ALA A 158 -1.06 0.58 -18.89
CA ALA A 158 -2.05 1.59 -18.51
C ALA A 158 -3.19 1.70 -19.55
N LYS A 159 -2.86 1.92 -20.81
CA LYS A 159 -3.85 2.03 -21.91
C LYS A 159 -4.68 0.75 -22.08
N PRO A 160 -4.07 -0.44 -22.22
CA PRO A 160 -4.79 -1.70 -22.33
C PRO A 160 -5.75 -1.99 -21.15
N ILE A 161 -5.27 -1.80 -19.92
CA ILE A 161 -6.07 -2.02 -18.71
C ILE A 161 -7.27 -1.07 -18.65
N LEU A 162 -7.05 0.22 -18.91
CA LEU A 162 -8.11 1.21 -18.91
C LEU A 162 -9.13 0.97 -20.03
N THR A 163 -8.68 0.51 -21.20
CA THR A 163 -9.60 0.15 -22.31
C THR A 163 -10.42 -1.09 -21.96
N MET A 164 -9.84 -2.05 -21.23
CA MET A 164 -10.55 -3.26 -20.81
C MET A 164 -11.59 -2.97 -19.72
N LEU A 165 -11.24 -2.18 -18.71
CA LEU A 165 -12.09 -1.96 -17.53
C LEU A 165 -13.09 -0.80 -17.72
N TYR A 166 -12.74 0.20 -18.54
CA TYR A 166 -13.54 1.39 -18.77
C TYR A 166 -13.70 1.65 -20.28
N PRO A 167 -14.44 0.79 -21.02
CA PRO A 167 -14.57 0.89 -22.48
C PRO A 167 -15.26 2.22 -22.90
N SER A 168 -16.18 2.74 -22.10
CA SER A 168 -16.89 4.00 -22.34
C SER A 168 -16.05 5.25 -22.12
N LEU A 169 -14.83 5.14 -21.57
CA LEU A 169 -13.94 6.27 -21.30
C LEU A 169 -13.14 6.65 -22.57
N GLU A 170 -13.78 7.11 -23.63
CA GLU A 170 -13.09 7.43 -24.88
C GLU A 170 -12.31 8.75 -24.79
N THR A 171 -13.02 9.83 -24.53
CA THR A 171 -12.46 11.19 -24.51
C THR A 171 -11.47 11.41 -23.36
N GLY A 172 -11.70 10.82 -22.19
CA GLY A 172 -10.85 10.95 -21.00
C GLY A 172 -9.70 9.95 -20.92
N ARG A 173 -9.64 8.97 -21.84
CA ARG A 173 -8.63 7.90 -21.80
C ARG A 173 -7.18 8.38 -21.84
N PRO A 174 -6.79 9.34 -22.69
CA PRO A 174 -5.41 9.84 -22.68
C PRO A 174 -5.01 10.45 -21.33
N LEU A 175 -5.92 11.20 -20.70
CA LEU A 175 -5.70 11.76 -19.37
C LEU A 175 -5.58 10.66 -18.31
N ALA A 176 -6.46 9.66 -18.32
CA ALA A 176 -6.43 8.55 -17.40
C ALA A 176 -5.12 7.73 -17.51
N VAL A 177 -4.64 7.49 -18.74
CA VAL A 177 -3.37 6.82 -19.02
C VAL A 177 -2.20 7.63 -18.46
N GLY A 178 -2.16 8.94 -18.73
CA GLY A 178 -1.12 9.82 -18.21
C GLY A 178 -1.10 9.88 -16.68
N ILE A 179 -2.25 9.98 -16.04
CA ILE A 179 -2.37 9.94 -14.57
C ILE A 179 -1.88 8.59 -14.02
N MET A 180 -2.22 7.47 -14.67
CA MET A 180 -1.83 6.13 -14.23
C MET A 180 -0.32 5.91 -14.35
N GLN A 181 0.29 6.42 -15.40
CA GLN A 181 1.74 6.36 -15.60
C GLN A 181 2.49 7.26 -14.61
N ALA A 182 2.07 8.52 -14.47
CA ALA A 182 2.68 9.45 -13.51
C ALA A 182 2.47 8.99 -12.06
N GLY A 183 1.30 8.45 -11.75
CA GLY A 183 0.91 8.01 -10.41
C GLY A 183 1.42 6.62 -10.01
N ALA A 184 2.08 5.88 -10.88
CA ALA A 184 2.59 4.54 -10.56
C ALA A 184 3.54 4.56 -9.34
N LEU A 185 4.39 5.58 -9.23
CA LEU A 185 5.29 5.75 -8.09
C LEU A 185 4.53 5.92 -6.77
N LEU A 186 3.34 6.50 -6.81
CA LEU A 186 2.49 6.71 -5.65
C LEU A 186 2.10 5.39 -4.97
N ILE A 187 1.90 4.32 -5.76
CA ILE A 187 1.57 2.98 -5.25
C ILE A 187 2.67 2.49 -4.31
N ILE A 188 3.93 2.61 -4.74
CA ILE A 188 5.10 2.15 -3.98
C ILE A 188 5.26 2.98 -2.70
N LEU A 189 5.17 4.30 -2.83
CA LEU A 189 5.38 5.22 -1.71
C LEU A 189 4.25 5.13 -0.68
N TYR A 190 2.99 5.03 -1.10
CA TYR A 190 1.87 4.84 -0.17
C TYR A 190 1.94 3.50 0.57
N ALA A 191 2.30 2.42 -0.12
CA ALA A 191 2.47 1.13 0.52
C ALA A 191 3.60 1.17 1.57
N PHE A 192 4.72 1.82 1.25
CA PHE A 192 5.84 1.97 2.16
C PHE A 192 5.50 2.89 3.34
N SER A 193 4.83 4.02 3.11
CA SER A 193 4.42 4.94 4.18
C SER A 193 3.41 4.29 5.13
N THR A 194 2.44 3.53 4.61
CA THR A 194 1.45 2.80 5.40
C THR A 194 2.12 1.72 6.26
N LEU A 195 3.01 0.92 5.67
CA LEU A 195 3.73 -0.11 6.40
C LEU A 195 4.62 0.49 7.50
N THR A 196 5.39 1.53 7.19
CA THR A 196 6.30 2.16 8.16
C THR A 196 5.54 2.87 9.28
N THR A 197 4.35 3.41 9.00
CA THR A 197 3.42 3.91 10.01
C THR A 197 2.99 2.79 10.97
N GLY A 198 2.55 1.64 10.44
CA GLY A 198 2.21 0.47 11.26
C GLY A 198 3.39 -0.06 12.08
N ILE A 199 4.59 -0.09 11.51
CA ILE A 199 5.81 -0.49 12.23
C ILE A 199 6.06 0.45 13.42
N LEU A 200 5.99 1.76 13.24
CA LEU A 200 6.18 2.73 14.34
C LEU A 200 5.10 2.58 15.43
N GLN A 201 3.85 2.31 15.04
CA GLN A 201 2.77 1.98 15.97
C GLN A 201 3.09 0.70 16.77
N GLY A 202 3.56 -0.37 16.10
CA GLY A 202 3.98 -1.61 16.75
C GLY A 202 5.22 -1.48 17.65
N LEU A 203 6.04 -0.45 17.43
CA LEU A 203 7.15 -0.07 18.30
C LEU A 203 6.71 0.82 19.50
N GLY A 204 5.42 1.10 19.64
CA GLY A 204 4.89 1.98 20.68
C GLY A 204 5.13 3.48 20.43
N LYS A 205 5.61 3.85 19.22
CA LYS A 205 5.89 5.23 18.84
C LYS A 205 4.70 5.87 18.12
N LEU A 206 3.53 5.91 18.80
CA LEU A 206 2.25 6.32 18.20
C LEU A 206 2.22 7.79 17.73
N GLN A 207 2.93 8.66 18.42
CA GLN A 207 2.97 10.10 18.09
C GLN A 207 3.85 10.40 16.87
N THR A 208 4.87 9.59 16.61
CA THR A 208 5.82 9.84 15.51
C THR A 208 5.14 9.86 14.13
N PRO A 209 4.34 8.87 13.75
CA PRO A 209 3.62 8.93 12.48
C PRO A 209 2.62 10.10 12.41
N LEU A 210 1.99 10.46 13.52
CA LEU A 210 1.08 11.59 13.57
C LEU A 210 1.80 12.90 13.22
N ILE A 211 2.94 13.16 13.84
CA ILE A 211 3.75 14.36 13.60
C ILE A 211 4.28 14.36 12.17
N ASN A 212 4.80 13.22 11.68
CA ASN A 212 5.33 13.08 10.34
C ASN A 212 4.25 13.32 9.28
N ASN A 213 3.05 12.76 9.47
CA ASN A 213 1.92 12.96 8.57
C ASN A 213 1.45 14.42 8.58
N ALA A 214 1.38 15.05 9.76
CA ALA A 214 0.98 16.46 9.88
C ALA A 214 1.99 17.38 9.16
N ALA A 215 3.28 17.19 9.37
CA ALA A 215 4.32 17.95 8.68
C ALA A 215 4.28 17.76 7.16
N ALA A 216 4.11 16.50 6.71
CA ALA A 216 3.99 16.20 5.29
C ALA A 216 2.71 16.81 4.67
N LEU A 217 1.61 16.88 5.42
CA LEU A 217 0.35 17.46 4.97
C LEU A 217 0.47 18.98 4.71
N VAL A 218 1.16 19.69 5.59
CA VAL A 218 1.40 21.13 5.39
C VAL A 218 2.19 21.37 4.10
N ILE A 219 3.27 20.62 3.89
CA ILE A 219 4.09 20.74 2.68
C ILE A 219 3.27 20.34 1.43
N HIS A 220 2.45 19.28 1.53
CA HIS A 220 1.57 18.83 0.47
C HIS A 220 0.62 19.93 -0.02
N PHE A 221 -0.07 20.63 0.89
CA PHE A 221 -1.00 21.69 0.50
C PHE A 221 -0.31 22.89 -0.13
N ILE A 222 0.87 23.26 0.37
CA ILE A 222 1.69 24.31 -0.25
C ILE A 222 2.06 23.92 -1.68
N LEU A 223 2.58 22.70 -1.87
CA LEU A 223 2.95 22.21 -3.19
C LEU A 223 1.75 22.09 -4.12
N LEU A 224 0.61 21.57 -3.64
CA LEU A 224 -0.61 21.46 -4.41
C LEU A 224 -1.07 22.81 -4.93
N TYR A 225 -1.13 23.81 -4.04
CA TYR A 225 -1.55 25.15 -4.41
C TYR A 225 -0.60 25.80 -5.43
N VAL A 226 0.71 25.73 -5.19
CA VAL A 226 1.73 26.28 -6.11
C VAL A 226 1.70 25.57 -7.47
N MET A 227 1.60 24.25 -7.49
CA MET A 227 1.57 23.48 -8.75
C MET A 227 0.27 23.73 -9.56
N LEU A 228 -0.85 23.98 -8.88
CA LEU A 228 -2.11 24.33 -9.54
C LEU A 228 -2.10 25.75 -10.09
N THR A 229 -1.59 26.72 -9.33
CA THR A 229 -1.66 28.14 -9.69
C THR A 229 -0.51 28.59 -10.59
N ALA A 230 0.72 28.38 -10.17
CA ALA A 230 1.91 28.81 -10.90
C ALA A 230 2.34 27.79 -11.97
N GLY A 231 2.16 26.49 -11.70
CA GLY A 231 2.59 25.43 -12.61
C GLY A 231 1.57 25.05 -13.68
N ASN A 232 0.29 25.46 -13.53
CA ASN A 232 -0.83 25.07 -14.40
C ASN A 232 -0.89 23.56 -14.72
N LEU A 233 -0.46 22.72 -13.76
CA LEU A 233 -0.33 21.27 -13.97
C LEU A 233 -1.67 20.52 -13.90
N ASN A 234 -2.79 21.21 -13.69
CA ASN A 234 -4.12 20.61 -13.62
C ASN A 234 -4.13 19.41 -12.64
N ILE A 235 -4.73 18.29 -13.00
CA ILE A 235 -4.83 17.09 -12.14
C ILE A 235 -3.47 16.47 -11.80
N TYR A 236 -2.46 16.69 -12.62
CA TYR A 236 -1.09 16.24 -12.31
C TYR A 236 -0.50 16.92 -11.07
N ALA A 237 -0.94 18.14 -10.74
CA ALA A 237 -0.57 18.80 -9.49
C ALA A 237 -1.00 17.97 -8.28
N VAL A 238 -2.21 17.38 -8.32
CA VAL A 238 -2.72 16.49 -7.27
C VAL A 238 -1.88 15.20 -7.20
N VAL A 239 -1.51 14.61 -8.33
CA VAL A 239 -0.68 13.40 -8.38
C VAL A 239 0.69 13.66 -7.78
N TRP A 240 1.39 14.73 -8.24
CA TRP A 240 2.74 15.05 -7.78
C TRP A 240 2.79 15.49 -6.32
N SER A 241 1.82 16.29 -5.86
CA SER A 241 1.75 16.69 -4.44
C SER A 241 1.53 15.48 -3.53
N ASN A 242 0.71 14.51 -3.95
CA ASN A 242 0.51 13.25 -3.22
C ASN A 242 1.77 12.36 -3.25
N ILE A 243 2.53 12.33 -4.35
CA ILE A 243 3.85 11.66 -4.40
C ILE A 243 4.81 12.28 -3.40
N CYS A 244 4.89 13.62 -3.35
CA CYS A 244 5.72 14.34 -2.39
C CYS A 244 5.28 14.05 -0.94
N PHE A 245 3.98 14.07 -0.66
CA PHE A 245 3.43 13.70 0.65
C PHE A 245 3.89 12.30 1.08
N ALA A 246 3.63 11.30 0.24
CA ALA A 246 3.98 9.92 0.54
C ALA A 246 5.50 9.71 0.67
N LEU A 247 6.29 10.42 -0.12
CA LEU A 247 7.75 10.42 -0.04
C LEU A 247 8.25 10.99 1.29
N ILE A 248 7.73 12.16 1.69
CA ILE A 248 8.11 12.82 2.95
C ILE A 248 7.77 11.91 4.14
N VAL A 249 6.55 11.39 4.19
CA VAL A 249 6.14 10.45 5.25
C VAL A 249 7.03 9.21 5.27
N SER A 250 7.31 8.63 4.10
CA SER A 250 8.17 7.45 3.95
C SER A 250 9.57 7.69 4.48
N VAL A 251 10.18 8.82 4.12
CA VAL A 251 11.54 9.19 4.55
C VAL A 251 11.58 9.47 6.05
N LEU A 252 10.65 10.27 6.57
CA LEU A 252 10.60 10.61 8.00
C LEU A 252 10.36 9.37 8.86
N ASN A 253 9.45 8.49 8.45
CA ASN A 253 9.19 7.23 9.16
C ASN A 253 10.41 6.29 9.10
N ALA A 254 11.08 6.17 7.95
CA ALA A 254 12.28 5.36 7.81
C ALA A 254 13.43 5.87 8.70
N ILE A 255 13.64 7.18 8.76
CA ILE A 255 14.62 7.82 9.66
C ILE A 255 14.26 7.53 11.12
N ALA A 256 13.00 7.65 11.50
CA ALA A 256 12.55 7.36 12.87
C ALA A 256 12.81 5.90 13.25
N ILE A 257 12.46 4.94 12.39
CA ILE A 257 12.73 3.51 12.60
C ILE A 257 14.24 3.25 12.70
N ALA A 258 15.03 3.85 11.81
CA ALA A 258 16.49 3.70 11.80
C ALA A 258 17.11 4.20 13.10
N ARG A 259 16.70 5.37 13.59
CA ARG A 259 17.19 5.96 14.85
C ARG A 259 16.79 5.13 16.07
N PHE A 260 15.52 4.66 16.10
CA PHE A 260 15.00 3.96 17.29
C PHE A 260 15.57 2.55 17.46
N LEU A 261 15.72 1.80 16.37
CA LEU A 261 16.19 0.42 16.38
C LEU A 261 17.64 0.24 15.88
N HIS A 262 18.32 1.31 15.46
CA HIS A 262 19.60 1.21 14.73
C HIS A 262 19.47 0.27 13.53
N TYR A 263 18.32 0.36 12.83
CA TYR A 263 17.98 -0.46 11.70
C TYR A 263 18.64 0.08 10.42
N ARG A 264 19.29 -0.83 9.67
CA ARG A 264 19.81 -0.52 8.33
C ARG A 264 18.99 -1.26 7.28
N GLN A 265 18.44 -0.49 6.36
CA GLN A 265 17.64 -1.01 5.27
C GLN A 265 18.53 -1.71 4.23
N GLU A 266 18.13 -2.90 3.79
CA GLU A 266 18.76 -3.63 2.69
C GLU A 266 18.27 -3.10 1.35
N TRP A 267 18.92 -2.07 0.81
CA TRP A 267 18.51 -1.43 -0.44
C TRP A 267 18.53 -2.37 -1.64
N LYS A 268 19.57 -3.21 -1.76
CA LYS A 268 19.79 -4.07 -2.93
C LYS A 268 18.67 -5.09 -3.10
N ARG A 269 18.36 -5.87 -2.06
CA ARG A 269 17.36 -6.93 -2.14
C ARG A 269 15.92 -6.42 -2.03
N THR A 270 15.72 -5.30 -1.34
CA THR A 270 14.39 -4.76 -1.08
C THR A 270 13.87 -3.87 -2.21
N PHE A 271 14.73 -3.09 -2.84
CA PHE A 271 14.32 -2.12 -3.86
C PHE A 271 14.98 -2.42 -5.22
N LEU A 272 16.30 -2.51 -5.30
CA LEU A 272 17.02 -2.58 -6.58
C LEU A 272 16.64 -3.82 -7.40
N ILE A 273 16.68 -5.01 -6.80
CA ILE A 273 16.33 -6.25 -7.51
C ILE A 273 14.87 -6.25 -7.95
N PRO A 274 13.87 -5.97 -7.07
CA PRO A 274 12.48 -5.87 -7.49
C PRO A 274 12.25 -4.83 -8.60
N VAL A 275 12.92 -3.68 -8.57
CA VAL A 275 12.79 -2.66 -9.62
C VAL A 275 13.32 -3.17 -10.96
N ILE A 276 14.54 -3.72 -11.01
CA ILE A 276 15.14 -4.26 -12.25
C ILE A 276 14.26 -5.36 -12.84
N VAL A 277 13.85 -6.32 -12.01
CA VAL A 277 13.00 -7.44 -12.44
C VAL A 277 11.62 -6.94 -12.89
N SER A 278 11.07 -5.92 -12.24
CA SER A 278 9.78 -5.33 -12.63
C SER A 278 9.86 -4.58 -13.96
N ILE A 279 10.98 -3.92 -14.26
CA ILE A 279 11.19 -3.28 -15.57
C ILE A 279 11.23 -4.34 -16.68
N ILE A 280 11.95 -5.44 -16.45
CA ILE A 280 12.00 -6.58 -17.40
C ILE A 280 10.60 -7.18 -17.57
N MET A 281 9.88 -7.38 -16.47
CA MET A 281 8.49 -7.84 -16.46
C MET A 281 7.58 -6.90 -17.26
N GLY A 282 7.67 -5.59 -17.02
CA GLY A 282 6.84 -4.59 -17.72
C GLY A 282 7.09 -4.59 -19.22
N ALA A 283 8.36 -4.67 -19.63
CA ALA A 283 8.74 -4.78 -21.04
C ALA A 283 8.21 -6.08 -21.68
N ALA A 284 8.38 -7.22 -21.00
CA ALA A 284 7.88 -8.51 -21.49
C ALA A 284 6.34 -8.51 -21.59
N ALA A 285 5.64 -8.01 -20.58
CA ALA A 285 4.18 -7.91 -20.59
C ALA A 285 3.68 -7.01 -21.72
N TYR A 286 4.33 -5.86 -21.96
CA TYR A 286 3.99 -4.97 -23.05
C TYR A 286 4.21 -5.61 -24.44
N LEU A 287 5.34 -6.28 -24.63
CA LEU A 287 5.63 -6.98 -25.89
C LEU A 287 4.62 -8.11 -26.16
N ILE A 288 4.30 -8.90 -25.13
CA ILE A 288 3.31 -9.97 -25.24
C ILE A 288 1.92 -9.39 -25.52
N TYR A 289 1.54 -8.29 -24.88
CA TYR A 289 0.31 -7.60 -25.21
C TYR A 289 0.26 -7.19 -26.68
N GLN A 290 1.32 -6.57 -27.21
CA GLN A 290 1.37 -6.14 -28.61
C GLN A 290 1.23 -7.34 -29.58
N LEU A 291 1.95 -8.44 -29.30
CA LEU A 291 1.92 -9.64 -30.12
C LEU A 291 0.51 -10.27 -30.14
N PHE A 292 -0.09 -10.44 -28.97
CA PHE A 292 -1.42 -11.06 -28.88
C PHE A 292 -2.52 -10.14 -29.40
N HIS A 293 -2.36 -8.83 -29.29
CA HIS A 293 -3.33 -7.85 -29.77
C HIS A 293 -3.46 -7.82 -31.30
N LEU A 294 -2.47 -8.37 -32.04
CA LEU A 294 -2.56 -8.54 -33.50
C LEU A 294 -3.60 -9.61 -33.90
N VAL A 295 -3.86 -10.59 -33.01
CA VAL A 295 -4.72 -11.75 -33.32
C VAL A 295 -5.99 -11.75 -32.46
N PHE A 296 -5.88 -11.33 -31.21
CA PHE A 296 -6.96 -11.37 -30.23
C PHE A 296 -7.42 -9.96 -29.86
N GLY A 297 -8.64 -9.86 -29.35
CA GLY A 297 -9.16 -8.59 -28.81
C GLY A 297 -8.41 -8.13 -27.56
N ASN A 298 -8.57 -6.84 -27.20
CA ASN A 298 -7.85 -6.19 -26.11
C ASN A 298 -7.90 -6.98 -24.78
N THR A 299 -9.07 -7.46 -24.37
CA THR A 299 -9.26 -8.14 -23.08
C THR A 299 -8.43 -9.41 -22.96
N ILE A 300 -8.45 -10.26 -23.99
CA ILE A 300 -7.68 -11.51 -24.01
C ILE A 300 -6.18 -11.20 -23.98
N SER A 301 -5.74 -10.25 -24.78
CA SER A 301 -4.34 -9.84 -24.86
C SER A 301 -3.81 -9.30 -23.52
N VAL A 302 -4.62 -8.52 -22.79
CA VAL A 302 -4.27 -8.02 -21.44
C VAL A 302 -4.12 -9.17 -20.46
N LEU A 303 -5.03 -10.16 -20.48
CA LEU A 303 -4.93 -11.31 -19.58
C LEU A 303 -3.66 -12.13 -19.81
N PHE A 304 -3.32 -12.42 -21.09
CA PHE A 304 -2.07 -13.09 -21.42
C PHE A 304 -0.84 -12.27 -21.03
N ALA A 305 -0.86 -10.96 -21.24
CA ALA A 305 0.22 -10.07 -20.84
C ALA A 305 0.44 -10.06 -19.31
N ILE A 306 -0.64 -10.05 -18.53
CA ILE A 306 -0.55 -10.12 -17.06
C ILE A 306 0.02 -11.47 -16.62
N LEU A 307 -0.47 -12.58 -17.16
CA LEU A 307 0.03 -13.92 -16.81
C LEU A 307 1.52 -14.07 -17.13
N ALA A 308 1.92 -13.62 -18.32
CA ALA A 308 3.33 -13.63 -18.73
C ALA A 308 4.19 -12.70 -17.85
N GLY A 309 3.66 -11.53 -17.49
CA GLY A 309 4.30 -10.62 -16.54
C GLY A 309 4.55 -11.29 -15.19
N VAL A 310 3.53 -11.92 -14.60
CA VAL A 310 3.66 -12.64 -13.32
C VAL A 310 4.71 -13.75 -13.40
N ALA A 311 4.71 -14.53 -14.49
CA ALA A 311 5.69 -15.58 -14.72
C ALA A 311 7.12 -15.00 -14.85
N THR A 312 7.30 -13.97 -15.68
CA THR A 312 8.60 -13.30 -15.87
C THR A 312 9.12 -12.72 -14.56
N TYR A 313 8.25 -12.08 -13.78
CA TYR A 313 8.62 -11.52 -12.48
C TYR A 313 9.04 -12.60 -11.49
N GLY A 314 8.27 -13.68 -11.39
CA GLY A 314 8.59 -14.80 -10.49
C GLY A 314 9.93 -15.45 -10.84
N ILE A 315 10.16 -15.74 -12.12
CA ILE A 315 11.44 -16.30 -12.61
C ILE A 315 12.58 -15.31 -12.35
N GLY A 316 12.39 -14.04 -12.67
CA GLY A 316 13.40 -13.00 -12.44
C GLY A 316 13.78 -12.84 -10.97
N LEU A 317 12.81 -12.80 -10.02
CA LEU A 317 13.10 -12.71 -8.59
C LEU A 317 13.98 -13.87 -8.10
N ILE A 318 13.72 -15.07 -8.60
CA ILE A 318 14.48 -16.27 -8.21
C ILE A 318 15.90 -16.20 -8.81
N SER A 319 16.00 -15.87 -10.10
CA SER A 319 17.27 -15.79 -10.84
C SER A 319 18.22 -14.74 -10.26
N PHE A 320 17.70 -13.58 -9.88
CA PHE A 320 18.47 -12.50 -9.24
C PHE A 320 18.61 -12.65 -7.73
N LYS A 321 18.20 -13.80 -7.16
CA LYS A 321 18.23 -14.06 -5.70
C LYS A 321 17.48 -12.97 -4.90
N GLY A 322 16.43 -12.42 -5.50
CA GLY A 322 15.54 -11.44 -4.89
C GLY A 322 14.70 -12.05 -3.76
N ILE A 323 14.35 -13.34 -3.85
CA ILE A 323 13.65 -14.11 -2.81
C ILE A 323 14.41 -15.42 -2.58
N THR A 324 14.48 -15.89 -1.32
CA THR A 324 15.12 -17.17 -1.01
C THR A 324 14.10 -18.32 -1.03
N VAL A 325 14.62 -19.54 -1.23
CA VAL A 325 13.77 -20.76 -1.24
C VAL A 325 13.06 -20.96 0.09
N GLU A 326 13.72 -20.61 1.19
CA GLU A 326 13.17 -20.67 2.54
C GLU A 326 12.01 -19.69 2.72
N GLU A 327 12.13 -18.49 2.17
CA GLU A 327 11.07 -17.48 2.20
C GLU A 327 9.88 -17.91 1.34
N ILE A 328 10.12 -18.55 0.20
CA ILE A 328 9.05 -19.12 -0.64
C ILE A 328 8.37 -20.27 0.12
N ALA A 329 9.12 -21.14 0.78
CA ALA A 329 8.58 -22.25 1.55
C ALA A 329 7.70 -21.80 2.72
N ALA A 330 7.98 -20.62 3.29
CA ALA A 330 7.21 -20.02 4.37
C ALA A 330 5.85 -19.42 3.92
N LEU A 331 5.62 -19.27 2.61
CA LEU A 331 4.34 -18.82 2.07
C LEU A 331 3.26 -19.91 2.14
N PRO A 332 1.98 -19.55 2.24
CA PRO A 332 0.90 -20.53 2.12
C PRO A 332 1.03 -21.34 0.81
N LYS A 333 1.12 -22.66 0.91
CA LYS A 333 1.41 -23.59 -0.22
C LYS A 333 2.78 -23.39 -0.89
N GLY A 334 3.72 -22.69 -0.26
CA GLY A 334 5.07 -22.43 -0.77
C GLY A 334 5.85 -23.71 -1.13
N HIS A 335 5.59 -24.82 -0.41
CA HIS A 335 6.18 -26.12 -0.71
C HIS A 335 5.83 -26.64 -2.12
N LEU A 336 4.63 -26.31 -2.66
CA LEU A 336 4.25 -26.67 -4.04
C LEU A 336 5.07 -25.84 -5.05
N ILE A 337 5.25 -24.56 -4.77
CA ILE A 337 6.05 -23.67 -5.61
C ILE A 337 7.51 -24.14 -5.61
N VAL A 338 8.08 -24.44 -4.45
CA VAL A 338 9.46 -24.97 -4.33
C VAL A 338 9.62 -26.29 -5.09
N ARG A 339 8.62 -27.18 -5.04
CA ARG A 339 8.65 -28.45 -5.80
C ARG A 339 8.67 -28.22 -7.31
N LEU A 340 7.85 -27.27 -7.79
CA LEU A 340 7.84 -26.87 -9.21
C LEU A 340 9.19 -26.27 -9.63
N LEU A 341 9.77 -25.40 -8.82
CA LEU A 341 11.06 -24.76 -9.09
C LEU A 341 12.22 -25.75 -9.12
N ARG A 342 12.19 -26.79 -8.27
CA ARG A 342 13.17 -27.89 -8.33
C ARG A 342 13.01 -28.72 -9.59
N LYS A 343 11.78 -28.96 -10.07
CA LYS A 343 11.53 -29.69 -11.32
C LYS A 343 12.00 -28.93 -12.56
N THR A 344 11.93 -27.59 -12.54
CA THR A 344 12.36 -26.74 -13.67
C THR A 344 13.87 -26.45 -13.66
N GLY A 345 14.62 -26.94 -12.67
CA GLY A 345 16.06 -26.71 -12.57
C GLY A 345 16.47 -25.28 -12.19
N LEU A 346 15.50 -24.40 -11.92
CA LEU A 346 15.73 -23.01 -11.51
C LEU A 346 16.33 -22.89 -10.11
N VAL A 347 16.16 -23.91 -9.27
CA VAL A 347 16.77 -24.02 -7.95
C VAL A 347 17.49 -25.37 -7.88
N ARG A 348 18.81 -25.38 -8.10
CA ARG A 348 19.68 -26.50 -7.80
C ARG A 348 19.85 -26.55 -6.28
N GLY A 349 19.69 -27.72 -5.68
CA GLY A 349 19.66 -27.93 -4.24
C GLY A 349 20.81 -27.21 -3.49
N GLN A 350 20.44 -26.40 -2.54
CA GLN A 350 21.17 -26.11 -1.30
C GLN A 350 20.47 -26.81 -0.17
#